data_0607dc628080cc36ecbcce86758a7a80
#
_entry.id   0607dc628080cc36ecbcce86758a7a80
#
_cell.length_a   1.000
_cell.length_b   1.000
_cell.length_c   1.000
_cell.angle_alpha   90.00
_cell.angle_beta   90.00
_cell.angle_gamma   90.00
#
_symmetry.space_group_name_H-M   'P 1'
#
loop_
_entity.id
_entity.type
_entity.pdbx_description
1 polymer ?
#
loop_
_entity_poly.entity_id
_entity_poly.type
_entity_poly.pdbx_seq_one_letter_code
_entity_poly.pdbx_strand_id
1 'polypeptide(L)'
;MKWSSSVRKWSRIIHRDLSFFFAGMVLIYAISGIVMNHRDTINPNFSIERKEYKISEKLPDKAGMSKEKVLTLLEPLGETTNYTKHYFPKTNVMKVFLKGGSNLLVNVKTGEAVYESVTRRPLIGAMSRLHYNPGQWWTYFADIFAV
;
A
#
# COMPACT_ATOMS: atom_id res chain seq x y z
N MET A 1 12.33 -55.16 -2.96
CA MET A 1 11.87 -54.64 -1.68
C MET A 1 10.36 -54.36 -1.75
N LYS A 2 9.48 -55.19 -1.13
CA LYS A 2 8.01 -54.97 -1.15
C LYS A 2 7.66 -53.94 -0.07
N TRP A 3 7.39 -52.73 -0.47
CA TRP A 3 6.89 -51.71 0.44
C TRP A 3 5.53 -52.13 0.99
N SER A 4 5.31 -51.99 2.30
CA SER A 4 4.04 -52.25 2.94
C SER A 4 2.92 -51.43 2.29
N SER A 5 1.72 -51.99 2.18
CA SER A 5 0.54 -51.32 1.63
C SER A 5 0.25 -49.96 2.32
N SER A 6 0.53 -49.90 3.62
CA SER A 6 0.41 -48.68 4.42
C SER A 6 1.38 -47.58 3.97
N VAL A 7 2.64 -47.91 3.72
CA VAL A 7 3.64 -46.97 3.25
C VAL A 7 3.22 -46.34 1.91
N ARG A 8 2.75 -47.17 0.97
CA ARG A 8 2.25 -46.69 -0.33
C ARG A 8 1.03 -45.79 -0.19
N LYS A 9 0.13 -46.08 0.73
CA LYS A 9 -1.05 -45.24 1.01
C LYS A 9 -0.64 -43.89 1.55
N TRP A 10 0.20 -43.87 2.58
CA TRP A 10 0.70 -42.62 3.19
C TRP A 10 1.54 -41.79 2.22
N SER A 11 2.42 -42.41 1.46
CA SER A 11 3.21 -41.71 0.44
C SER A 11 2.31 -40.98 -0.59
N ARG A 12 1.23 -41.63 -1.05
CA ARG A 12 0.29 -40.99 -1.97
C ARG A 12 -0.47 -39.82 -1.34
N ILE A 13 -0.87 -39.94 -0.08
CA ILE A 13 -1.57 -38.88 0.64
C ILE A 13 -0.64 -37.68 0.83
N ILE A 14 0.56 -37.91 1.35
CA ILE A 14 1.55 -36.86 1.60
C ILE A 14 1.94 -36.20 0.27
N HIS A 15 2.23 -36.98 -0.77
CA HIS A 15 2.57 -36.41 -2.08
C HIS A 15 1.45 -35.53 -2.65
N ARG A 16 0.20 -35.99 -2.57
CA ARG A 16 -0.96 -35.21 -3.00
C ARG A 16 -1.07 -33.89 -2.22
N ASP A 17 -1.03 -33.95 -0.91
CA ASP A 17 -1.26 -32.79 -0.04
C ASP A 17 -0.11 -31.77 -0.18
N LEU A 18 1.13 -32.23 -0.28
CA LEU A 18 2.28 -31.38 -0.59
C LEU A 18 2.18 -30.78 -1.99
N SER A 19 1.75 -31.55 -2.98
CA SER A 19 1.59 -31.02 -4.35
C SER A 19 0.58 -29.89 -4.43
N PHE A 20 -0.57 -30.01 -3.73
CA PHE A 20 -1.54 -28.92 -3.65
C PHE A 20 -0.97 -27.68 -2.91
N PHE A 21 -0.26 -27.90 -1.82
CA PHE A 21 0.38 -26.83 -1.06
C PHE A 21 1.39 -26.05 -1.94
N PHE A 22 2.29 -26.78 -2.61
CA PHE A 22 3.30 -26.15 -3.47
C PHE A 22 2.70 -25.53 -4.74
N ALA A 23 1.65 -26.12 -5.32
CA ALA A 23 0.93 -25.50 -6.43
C ALA A 23 0.33 -24.15 -6.03
N GLY A 24 -0.25 -24.06 -4.81
CA GLY A 24 -0.73 -22.79 -4.26
C GLY A 24 0.38 -21.76 -4.10
N MET A 25 1.54 -22.17 -3.60
CA MET A 25 2.72 -21.31 -3.45
C MET A 25 3.20 -20.78 -4.82
N VAL A 26 3.34 -21.65 -5.82
CA VAL A 26 3.75 -21.26 -7.18
C VAL A 26 2.78 -20.24 -7.77
N LEU A 27 1.47 -20.42 -7.58
CA LEU A 27 0.45 -19.47 -8.03
C LEU A 27 0.62 -18.09 -7.38
N ILE A 28 0.83 -18.05 -6.06
CA ILE A 28 1.08 -16.80 -5.33
C ILE A 28 2.34 -16.11 -5.88
N TYR A 29 3.43 -16.86 -6.05
CA TYR A 29 4.67 -16.32 -6.59
C TYR A 29 4.51 -15.82 -8.03
N ALA A 30 3.79 -16.54 -8.89
CA ALA A 30 3.53 -16.13 -10.26
C ALA A 30 2.76 -14.81 -10.32
N ILE A 31 1.66 -14.69 -9.55
CA ILE A 31 0.85 -13.46 -9.48
C ILE A 31 1.67 -12.31 -8.91
N SER A 32 2.40 -12.54 -7.80
CA SER A 32 3.24 -11.51 -7.20
C SER A 32 4.37 -11.07 -8.14
N GLY A 33 4.96 -11.99 -8.89
CA GLY A 33 5.99 -11.69 -9.89
C GLY A 33 5.47 -10.79 -11.01
N ILE A 34 4.26 -11.05 -11.52
CA ILE A 34 3.61 -10.18 -12.51
C ILE A 34 3.43 -8.76 -11.95
N VAL A 35 2.89 -8.64 -10.74
CA VAL A 35 2.69 -7.32 -10.09
C VAL A 35 4.02 -6.61 -9.89
N MET A 36 5.07 -7.34 -9.52
CA MET A 36 6.40 -6.79 -9.30
C MET A 36 7.07 -6.31 -10.59
N ASN A 37 6.90 -7.03 -11.69
CA ASN A 37 7.40 -6.60 -13.00
C ASN A 37 6.72 -5.32 -13.51
N HIS A 38 5.50 -5.04 -13.05
CA HIS A 38 4.72 -3.85 -13.40
C HIS A 38 4.70 -2.79 -12.28
N ARG A 39 5.64 -2.84 -11.35
CA ARG A 39 5.68 -1.93 -10.18
C ARG A 39 5.74 -0.44 -10.53
N ASP A 40 6.27 -0.10 -11.69
CA ASP A 40 6.36 1.28 -12.16
C ASP A 40 4.98 1.82 -12.61
N THR A 41 4.09 0.92 -12.99
CA THR A 41 2.70 1.25 -13.39
C THR A 41 1.71 0.95 -12.26
N ILE A 42 1.94 -0.13 -11.52
CA ILE A 42 1.08 -0.59 -10.43
C ILE A 42 1.86 -0.54 -9.12
N ASN A 43 1.57 0.43 -8.26
CA ASN A 43 2.15 0.43 -6.92
C ASN A 43 1.57 -0.75 -6.11
N PRO A 44 2.38 -1.76 -5.73
CA PRO A 44 1.87 -2.95 -5.05
C PRO A 44 1.43 -2.67 -3.61
N ASN A 45 1.96 -1.62 -2.97
CA ASN A 45 1.71 -1.33 -1.57
C ASN A 45 0.57 -0.34 -1.36
N PHE A 46 0.40 0.62 -2.29
CA PHE A 46 -0.53 1.72 -2.15
C PHE A 46 -1.31 1.99 -3.43
N SER A 47 -2.58 2.33 -3.29
CA SER A 47 -3.39 2.99 -4.31
C SER A 47 -3.34 4.48 -4.04
N ILE A 48 -2.95 5.27 -5.04
CA ILE A 48 -2.90 6.72 -4.95
C ILE A 48 -3.98 7.27 -5.87
N GLU A 49 -4.99 7.92 -5.27
CA GLU A 49 -6.02 8.64 -6.00
C GLU A 49 -5.78 10.12 -5.86
N ARG A 50 -5.74 10.82 -7.00
CA ARG A 50 -5.64 12.27 -7.07
C ARG A 50 -7.00 12.88 -7.37
N LYS A 51 -7.41 13.85 -6.54
CA LYS A 51 -8.60 14.67 -6.79
C LYS A 51 -8.17 16.14 -6.78
N GLU A 52 -8.40 16.79 -7.90
CA GLU A 52 -8.15 18.22 -8.05
C GLU A 52 -9.45 18.98 -7.89
N TYR A 53 -9.44 20.03 -7.09
CA TYR A 53 -10.58 20.91 -6.92
C TYR A 53 -10.12 22.31 -6.62
N LYS A 54 -11.04 23.26 -6.77
CA LYS A 54 -10.76 24.67 -6.52
C LYS A 54 -11.52 25.14 -5.30
N ILE A 55 -10.80 25.72 -4.36
CA ILE A 55 -11.36 26.36 -3.18
C ILE A 55 -11.75 27.78 -3.57
N SER A 56 -13.05 28.09 -3.50
CA SER A 56 -13.56 29.41 -3.86
C SER A 56 -13.31 30.47 -2.77
N GLU A 57 -12.99 30.04 -1.57
CA GLU A 57 -12.77 30.90 -0.41
C GLU A 57 -11.35 31.47 -0.44
N LYS A 58 -11.21 32.74 -0.08
CA LYS A 58 -9.93 33.43 -0.03
C LYS A 58 -9.12 32.93 1.16
N LEU A 59 -8.06 32.18 0.89
CA LEU A 59 -7.23 31.59 1.93
C LEU A 59 -6.24 32.60 2.49
N PRO A 60 -6.01 32.61 3.79
CA PRO A 60 -5.03 33.47 4.42
C PRO A 60 -3.60 33.02 4.08
N ASP A 61 -2.67 33.96 4.11
CA ASP A 61 -1.24 33.70 3.96
C ASP A 61 -0.69 32.85 5.11
N LYS A 62 0.57 32.43 4.97
CA LYS A 62 1.28 31.60 5.96
C LYS A 62 1.13 32.08 7.41
N ALA A 63 1.13 33.41 7.64
CA ALA A 63 1.04 33.98 8.98
C ALA A 63 -0.37 33.90 9.59
N GLY A 64 -1.41 33.83 8.75
CA GLY A 64 -2.81 33.77 9.18
C GLY A 64 -3.42 32.37 9.14
N MET A 65 -2.65 31.36 8.70
CA MET A 65 -3.14 29.99 8.61
C MET A 65 -3.08 29.30 9.98
N SER A 66 -4.25 29.09 10.59
CA SER A 66 -4.38 28.35 11.85
C SER A 66 -4.77 26.89 11.58
N LYS A 67 -4.54 26.03 12.59
CA LYS A 67 -4.98 24.62 12.55
C LYS A 67 -6.49 24.50 12.28
N GLU A 68 -7.30 25.39 12.88
CA GLU A 68 -8.76 25.39 12.74
C GLU A 68 -9.18 25.63 11.29
N LYS A 69 -8.56 26.59 10.61
CA LYS A 69 -8.81 26.87 9.19
C LYS A 69 -8.42 25.68 8.30
N VAL A 70 -7.33 25.00 8.62
CA VAL A 70 -6.94 23.78 7.90
C VAL A 70 -7.97 22.67 8.11
N LEU A 71 -8.51 22.51 9.31
CA LEU A 71 -9.57 21.54 9.59
C LEU A 71 -10.85 21.83 8.80
N THR A 72 -11.24 23.10 8.68
CA THR A 72 -12.38 23.49 7.82
C THR A 72 -12.16 23.13 6.37
N LEU A 73 -10.91 23.24 5.86
CA LEU A 73 -10.58 22.81 4.49
C LEU A 73 -10.63 21.28 4.29
N LEU A 74 -10.44 20.52 5.37
CA LEU A 74 -10.52 19.06 5.35
C LEU A 74 -11.94 18.51 5.55
N GLU A 75 -12.87 19.34 6.01
CA GLU A 75 -14.27 18.95 6.30
C GLU A 75 -14.99 18.38 5.07
N PRO A 76 -14.93 19.01 3.87
CA PRO A 76 -15.54 18.47 2.65
C PRO A 76 -14.95 17.14 2.21
N LEU A 77 -13.72 16.82 2.65
CA LEU A 77 -13.01 15.58 2.34
C LEU A 77 -13.27 14.47 3.37
N GLY A 78 -13.93 14.80 4.50
CA GLY A 78 -14.13 13.86 5.61
C GLY A 78 -12.86 13.50 6.38
N GLU A 79 -11.78 14.27 6.22
CA GLU A 79 -10.42 13.95 6.72
C GLU A 79 -10.02 14.77 7.96
N THR A 80 -10.94 15.41 8.62
CA THR A 80 -10.69 16.28 9.80
C THR A 80 -10.00 15.53 10.95
N THR A 81 -10.39 14.28 11.19
CA THR A 81 -9.82 13.41 12.24
C THR A 81 -8.43 12.88 11.90
N ASN A 82 -8.06 12.92 10.64
CA ASN A 82 -6.80 12.37 10.12
C ASN A 82 -5.69 13.42 9.98
N TYR A 83 -5.98 14.67 10.33
CA TYR A 83 -4.99 15.73 10.34
C TYR A 83 -3.78 15.39 11.22
N THR A 84 -2.58 15.58 10.68
CA THR A 84 -1.33 15.40 11.42
C THR A 84 -0.59 16.71 11.59
N LYS A 85 -0.22 17.36 10.50
CA LYS A 85 0.49 18.62 10.46
C LYS A 85 0.32 19.32 9.12
N HIS A 86 0.60 20.61 9.07
CA HIS A 86 0.74 21.35 7.83
C HIS A 86 2.02 22.17 7.84
N TYR A 87 2.54 22.47 6.67
CA TYR A 87 3.67 23.39 6.48
C TYR A 87 3.61 24.04 5.11
N PHE A 88 4.38 25.10 4.93
CA PHE A 88 4.49 25.82 3.68
C PHE A 88 5.86 25.54 3.04
N PRO A 89 5.94 24.65 2.04
CA PRO A 89 7.19 24.42 1.29
C PRO A 89 7.59 25.61 0.46
N LYS A 90 6.61 26.42 0.00
CA LYS A 90 6.79 27.70 -0.70
C LYS A 90 5.82 28.72 -0.10
N THR A 91 6.10 30.01 -0.30
CA THR A 91 5.29 31.11 0.27
C THR A 91 3.79 30.98 -0.01
N ASN A 92 3.42 30.44 -1.20
CA ASN A 92 2.04 30.37 -1.66
C ASN A 92 1.48 28.94 -1.71
N VAL A 93 2.25 27.94 -1.28
CA VAL A 93 1.84 26.53 -1.34
C VAL A 93 1.87 25.95 0.06
N MET A 94 0.71 25.51 0.52
CA MET A 94 0.54 24.80 1.77
C MET A 94 0.45 23.28 1.49
N LYS A 95 1.12 22.49 2.29
CA LYS A 95 1.00 21.03 2.28
C LYS A 95 0.50 20.56 3.65
N VAL A 96 -0.62 19.85 3.63
CA VAL A 96 -1.23 19.25 4.82
C VAL A 96 -0.98 17.74 4.76
N PHE A 97 -0.47 17.19 5.85
CA PHE A 97 -0.26 15.75 6.01
C PHE A 97 -1.39 15.14 6.81
N LEU A 98 -1.87 14.02 6.32
CA LEU A 98 -2.93 13.23 6.93
C LEU A 98 -2.39 11.88 7.37
N LYS A 99 -3.07 11.25 8.33
CA LYS A 99 -2.76 9.88 8.74
C LYS A 99 -2.90 8.94 7.55
N GLY A 100 -2.08 7.88 7.52
CA GLY A 100 -2.12 6.90 6.42
C GLY A 100 -1.27 7.27 5.20
N GLY A 101 -0.65 8.48 5.19
CA GLY A 101 0.21 8.93 4.09
C GLY A 101 -0.50 9.82 3.05
N SER A 102 -1.80 10.03 3.19
CA SER A 102 -2.56 10.98 2.36
C SER A 102 -2.09 12.41 2.59
N ASN A 103 -2.21 13.25 1.60
CA ASN A 103 -1.82 14.65 1.70
C ASN A 103 -2.73 15.55 0.88
N LEU A 104 -2.81 16.82 1.30
CA LEU A 104 -3.51 17.87 0.59
C LEU A 104 -2.52 19.00 0.28
N LEU A 105 -2.36 19.31 -0.99
CA LEU A 105 -1.56 20.43 -1.48
C LEU A 105 -2.50 21.55 -1.89
N VAL A 106 -2.31 22.74 -1.35
CA VAL A 106 -3.16 23.90 -1.63
C VAL A 106 -2.31 25.09 -2.03
N ASN A 107 -2.63 25.66 -3.17
CA ASN A 107 -2.10 26.96 -3.55
C ASN A 107 -3.00 28.06 -2.98
N VAL A 108 -2.52 28.76 -1.97
CA VAL A 108 -3.32 29.78 -1.25
C VAL A 108 -3.66 31.00 -2.10
N LYS A 109 -2.92 31.27 -3.20
CA LYS A 109 -3.20 32.39 -4.10
C LYS A 109 -4.24 32.04 -5.16
N THR A 110 -4.14 30.86 -5.77
CA THR A 110 -5.05 30.45 -6.86
C THR A 110 -6.26 29.68 -6.36
N GLY A 111 -6.24 29.20 -5.12
CA GLY A 111 -7.25 28.33 -4.55
C GLY A 111 -7.23 26.90 -5.11
N GLU A 112 -6.27 26.56 -5.95
CA GLU A 112 -6.13 25.22 -6.47
C GLU A 112 -5.68 24.25 -5.38
N ALA A 113 -6.40 23.14 -5.25
CA ALA A 113 -6.14 22.14 -4.27
C ALA A 113 -6.05 20.75 -4.93
N VAL A 114 -5.02 20.01 -4.55
CA VAL A 114 -4.79 18.63 -4.99
C VAL A 114 -4.78 17.73 -3.77
N TYR A 115 -5.79 16.89 -3.65
CA TYR A 115 -5.87 15.89 -2.61
C TYR A 115 -5.35 14.55 -3.13
N GLU A 116 -4.33 14.02 -2.50
CA GLU A 116 -3.78 12.68 -2.78
C GLU A 116 -4.21 11.73 -1.65
N SER A 117 -5.17 10.88 -1.95
CA SER A 117 -5.60 9.80 -1.06
C SER A 117 -4.69 8.59 -1.25
N VAL A 118 -4.07 8.14 -0.18
CA VAL A 118 -3.18 6.98 -0.16
C VAL A 118 -3.85 5.85 0.60
N THR A 119 -4.29 4.82 -0.12
CA THR A 119 -4.92 3.64 0.46
C THR A 119 -3.99 2.45 0.37
N ARG A 120 -3.78 1.72 1.47
CA ARG A 120 -2.97 0.50 1.48
C ARG A 120 -3.68 -0.63 0.75
N ARG A 121 -2.92 -1.42 -0.01
CA ARG A 121 -3.37 -2.65 -0.66
C ARG A 121 -2.89 -3.87 0.14
N PRO A 122 -3.65 -4.36 1.14
CA PRO A 122 -3.15 -5.36 2.07
C PRO A 122 -2.80 -6.69 1.39
N LEU A 123 -3.63 -7.18 0.48
CA LEU A 123 -3.41 -8.46 -0.19
C LEU A 123 -2.20 -8.41 -1.13
N ILE A 124 -2.18 -7.45 -2.03
CA ILE A 124 -1.09 -7.31 -3.01
C ILE A 124 0.23 -6.98 -2.29
N GLY A 125 0.18 -6.12 -1.27
CA GLY A 125 1.33 -5.81 -0.44
C GLY A 125 1.86 -7.02 0.33
N ALA A 126 1.00 -7.90 0.85
CA ALA A 126 1.41 -9.13 1.51
C ALA A 126 2.09 -10.10 0.52
N MET A 127 1.50 -10.30 -0.66
CA MET A 127 2.08 -11.13 -1.72
C MET A 127 3.45 -10.62 -2.17
N SER A 128 3.57 -9.29 -2.34
CA SER A 128 4.85 -8.67 -2.70
C SER A 128 5.90 -8.85 -1.60
N ARG A 129 5.51 -8.78 -0.33
CA ARG A 129 6.42 -9.06 0.79
C ARG A 129 6.94 -10.49 0.78
N LEU A 130 6.10 -11.47 0.48
CA LEU A 130 6.53 -12.87 0.36
C LEU A 130 7.61 -13.03 -0.73
N HIS A 131 7.52 -12.26 -1.80
CA HIS A 131 8.50 -12.27 -2.87
C HIS A 131 9.85 -11.62 -2.47
N TYR A 132 9.82 -10.59 -1.62
CA TYR A 132 11.02 -9.88 -1.14
C TYR A 132 11.68 -10.49 0.09
N ASN A 133 11.25 -11.65 0.53
CA ASN A 133 11.88 -12.32 1.65
C ASN A 133 11.78 -11.56 2.99
N PRO A 134 10.60 -11.50 3.63
CA PRO A 134 10.32 -10.61 4.75
C PRO A 134 10.95 -11.00 6.09
N GLY A 135 11.70 -12.10 6.17
CA GLY A 135 12.34 -12.54 7.42
C GLY A 135 13.18 -13.80 7.26
N GLN A 136 14.09 -14.04 8.23
CA GLN A 136 15.04 -15.16 8.18
C GLN A 136 14.39 -16.53 7.97
N TRP A 137 13.27 -16.81 8.63
CA TRP A 137 12.54 -18.07 8.48
C TRP A 137 12.00 -18.28 7.07
N TRP A 138 11.58 -17.20 6.42
CA TRP A 138 11.11 -17.25 5.06
C TRP A 138 12.24 -17.51 4.07
N THR A 139 13.45 -17.01 4.35
CA THR A 139 14.65 -17.29 3.55
C THR A 139 14.93 -18.79 3.55
N TYR A 140 15.01 -19.41 4.73
CA TYR A 140 15.24 -20.86 4.84
C TYR A 140 14.16 -21.68 4.13
N PHE A 141 12.89 -21.27 4.26
CA PHE A 141 11.80 -21.93 3.57
C PHE A 141 11.93 -21.81 2.04
N ALA A 142 12.25 -20.61 1.54
CA ALA A 142 12.44 -20.35 0.12
C ALA A 142 13.63 -21.13 -0.44
N ASP A 143 14.75 -21.23 0.30
CA ASP A 143 15.92 -22.00 -0.06
C ASP A 143 15.61 -23.49 -0.16
N ILE A 144 14.88 -24.05 0.82
CA ILE A 144 14.43 -25.44 0.79
C ILE A 144 13.48 -25.69 -0.39
N PHE A 145 12.63 -24.71 -0.71
CA PHE A 145 11.70 -24.81 -1.85
C PHE A 145 12.40 -24.75 -3.21
N ALA A 146 13.53 -24.03 -3.30
CA ALA A 146 14.27 -23.84 -4.55
C ALA A 146 15.20 -25.04 -4.90
N VAL A 147 15.56 -25.90 -3.93
CA VAL A 147 16.40 -27.08 -4.08
C VAL A 147 15.57 -28.33 -4.38
#